data_4869cad53ace77d245186f903fdb44a0
#
_entry.id   4869cad53ace77d245186f903fdb44a0
#
_cell.length_a   1.000
_cell.length_b   1.000
_cell.length_c   1.000
_cell.angle_alpha   90.00
_cell.angle_beta   90.00
_cell.angle_gamma   90.00
#
_symmetry.space_group_name_H-M   'P 1'
#
loop_
_entity.id
_entity.type
_entity.pdbx_description
1 polymer ?
#
loop_
_entity_poly.entity_id
_entity_poly.type
_entity_poly.pdbx_seq_one_letter_code
_entity_poly.pdbx_strand_id
1 'polypeptide(L)'
;DVHIHLCRDTAQEKAVFPKKGWPDEWYWCSPDKVGPYMDARRVSHIVAVNIMDTGRMTDVRLARLPADISGGEREGARAEIRTEMQERVRSFNDWICATFRENARIIPFVMMDPVLFGPGLADELERCIQMGAQGVKIHPSICGHMPDDPCLMPVYERCQEAGLGVLSDTGTLVNPDGQMYGLPLHWVPVLSSFPSLKFIMAHLCDSIWDDRIDLAREFKENLWFDTAGGLLDDNHPPAIHRGMMTSQAPRVFRKIGVERIMFGTDAPGRGDVDIRDRAAQITALSLSDDEKEMILSRNARQFLGL
;
A
#
# COMPACT_ATOMS: atom_id res chain seq x y z
N ASP A 1 12.80 -0.44 -1.01
CA ASP A 1 11.63 0.28 -0.50
C ASP A 1 10.36 -0.51 -0.86
N VAL A 2 9.61 -0.95 0.16
CA VAL A 2 8.45 -1.84 -0.05
C VAL A 2 7.12 -1.09 -0.23
N HIS A 3 7.12 0.24 -0.32
CA HIS A 3 5.89 1.02 -0.43
C HIS A 3 6.11 2.32 -1.20
N ILE A 4 5.95 2.25 -2.52
CA ILE A 4 6.07 3.39 -3.43
C ILE A 4 4.89 3.46 -4.38
N HIS A 5 4.41 4.66 -4.63
CA HIS A 5 3.39 4.93 -5.65
C HIS A 5 4.04 5.41 -6.94
N LEU A 6 3.73 4.76 -8.05
CA LEU A 6 4.17 5.18 -9.37
C LEU A 6 3.05 5.86 -10.16
N CYS A 7 3.41 6.73 -11.08
CA CYS A 7 2.52 7.36 -12.03
C CYS A 7 2.95 7.01 -13.46
N ARG A 8 2.00 7.01 -14.41
CA ARG A 8 2.31 6.69 -15.82
C ARG A 8 3.25 7.71 -16.45
N ASP A 9 3.10 8.95 -16.03
CA ASP A 9 3.89 10.09 -16.51
C ASP A 9 3.90 11.24 -15.49
N THR A 10 4.71 12.25 -15.76
CA THR A 10 4.81 13.45 -14.92
C THR A 10 3.49 14.23 -14.83
N ALA A 11 2.63 14.21 -15.86
CA ALA A 11 1.35 14.92 -15.82
C ALA A 11 0.39 14.25 -14.82
N GLN A 12 0.35 12.92 -14.80
CA GLN A 12 -0.40 12.17 -13.80
C GLN A 12 0.17 12.40 -12.40
N GLU A 13 1.51 12.39 -12.24
CA GLU A 13 2.14 12.66 -10.94
C GLU A 13 1.73 14.03 -10.39
N LYS A 14 1.76 15.06 -11.22
CA LYS A 14 1.30 16.41 -10.84
C LYS A 14 -0.18 16.47 -10.48
N ALA A 15 -1.01 15.68 -11.14
CA ALA A 15 -2.44 15.64 -10.89
C ALA A 15 -2.79 14.91 -9.59
N VAL A 16 -2.10 13.80 -9.30
CA VAL A 16 -2.36 12.94 -8.13
C VAL A 16 -1.63 13.44 -6.88
N PHE A 17 -0.39 13.89 -7.03
CA PHE A 17 0.48 14.38 -5.96
C PHE A 17 0.92 15.83 -6.23
N PRO A 18 0.01 16.81 -6.18
CA PRO A 18 0.33 18.18 -6.53
C PRO A 18 1.32 18.79 -5.51
N LYS A 19 2.45 19.25 -6.03
CA LYS A 19 3.51 19.86 -5.24
C LYS A 19 3.66 21.33 -5.68
N LYS A 20 3.05 22.24 -4.92
CA LYS A 20 3.00 23.65 -5.29
C LYS A 20 4.41 24.27 -5.38
N GLY A 21 4.73 24.79 -6.57
CA GLY A 21 6.00 25.48 -6.81
C GLY A 21 7.20 24.57 -7.10
N TRP A 22 6.99 23.28 -7.23
CA TRP A 22 8.06 22.35 -7.59
C TRP A 22 8.37 22.42 -9.09
N PRO A 23 9.64 22.45 -9.48
CA PRO A 23 10.06 22.31 -10.86
C PRO A 23 9.84 20.88 -11.37
N ASP A 24 9.70 20.73 -12.69
CA ASP A 24 9.34 19.46 -13.34
C ASP A 24 10.34 18.32 -13.11
N GLU A 25 11.60 18.65 -12.94
CA GLU A 25 12.67 17.69 -12.65
C GLU A 25 12.56 17.03 -11.26
N TRP A 26 11.75 17.57 -10.37
CA TRP A 26 11.53 17.00 -9.03
C TRP A 26 10.40 15.97 -8.99
N TYR A 27 9.64 15.85 -10.08
CA TYR A 27 8.68 14.77 -10.27
C TYR A 27 9.41 13.56 -10.86
N TRP A 28 9.39 12.44 -10.17
CA TRP A 28 10.27 11.31 -10.46
C TRP A 28 9.60 9.94 -10.53
N CYS A 29 8.31 9.82 -10.18
CA CYS A 29 7.67 8.52 -10.02
C CYS A 29 7.10 7.93 -11.32
N SER A 30 7.49 8.46 -12.49
CA SER A 30 7.18 7.85 -13.79
C SER A 30 8.25 6.81 -14.21
N PRO A 31 7.91 5.80 -15.04
CA PRO A 31 8.83 4.73 -15.41
C PRO A 31 10.15 5.19 -16.03
N ASP A 32 10.13 6.27 -16.81
CA ASP A 32 11.31 6.88 -17.43
C ASP A 32 12.24 7.58 -16.43
N LYS A 33 11.72 8.01 -15.29
CA LYS A 33 12.45 8.76 -14.28
C LYS A 33 12.82 7.96 -13.03
N VAL A 34 12.01 6.96 -12.68
CA VAL A 34 12.19 6.20 -11.44
C VAL A 34 13.51 5.43 -11.40
N GLY A 35 13.97 4.89 -12.53
CA GLY A 35 15.27 4.20 -12.61
C GLY A 35 16.43 5.11 -12.24
N PRO A 36 16.64 6.23 -12.92
CA PRO A 36 17.65 7.24 -12.54
C PRO A 36 17.50 7.76 -11.10
N TYR A 37 16.26 7.92 -10.62
CA TYR A 37 15.99 8.31 -9.23
C TYR A 37 16.52 7.26 -8.23
N MET A 38 16.25 5.98 -8.49
CA MET A 38 16.73 4.87 -7.67
C MET A 38 18.27 4.79 -7.67
N ASP A 39 18.90 4.95 -8.84
CA ASP A 39 20.36 4.90 -8.97
C ASP A 39 21.05 6.00 -8.15
N ALA A 40 20.58 7.23 -8.28
CA ALA A 40 21.11 8.37 -7.53
C ALA A 40 20.97 8.20 -6.00
N ARG A 41 20.08 7.33 -5.54
CA ARG A 41 19.77 7.09 -4.11
C ARG A 41 20.19 5.72 -3.60
N ARG A 42 20.83 4.92 -4.46
CA ARG A 42 21.30 3.56 -4.16
C ARG A 42 20.15 2.64 -3.73
N VAL A 43 18.98 2.81 -4.32
CA VAL A 43 17.82 1.93 -4.11
C VAL A 43 17.90 0.78 -5.11
N SER A 44 18.00 -0.44 -4.62
CA SER A 44 18.08 -1.63 -5.47
C SER A 44 16.74 -2.01 -6.08
N HIS A 45 15.69 -2.06 -5.28
CA HIS A 45 14.34 -2.45 -5.68
C HIS A 45 13.29 -1.59 -5.00
N ILE A 46 12.14 -1.44 -5.66
CA ILE A 46 10.95 -0.82 -5.11
C ILE A 46 9.75 -1.75 -5.31
N VAL A 47 8.86 -1.81 -4.32
CA VAL A 47 7.53 -2.39 -4.50
C VAL A 47 6.57 -1.26 -4.87
N ALA A 48 6.04 -1.33 -6.06
CA ALA A 48 5.05 -0.38 -6.56
C ALA A 48 3.66 -0.80 -6.11
N VAL A 49 3.08 -0.03 -5.19
CA VAL A 49 1.77 -0.28 -4.57
C VAL A 49 0.85 0.88 -4.92
N ASN A 50 0.02 0.72 -5.89
CA ASN A 50 -0.86 1.80 -6.28
C ASN A 50 -2.30 1.52 -5.84
N ILE A 51 -3.01 2.59 -5.55
CA ILE A 51 -4.42 2.56 -5.16
C ILE A 51 -5.20 3.60 -5.96
N MET A 52 -6.44 3.27 -6.26
CA MET A 52 -7.39 4.16 -6.92
C MET A 52 -8.63 4.26 -6.03
N ASP A 53 -9.03 5.48 -5.69
CA ASP A 53 -10.25 5.73 -4.92
C ASP A 53 -11.48 5.60 -5.82
N THR A 54 -11.81 4.34 -6.13
CA THR A 54 -12.91 3.96 -7.02
C THR A 54 -14.27 4.35 -6.45
N GLY A 55 -14.41 4.28 -5.12
CA GLY A 55 -15.61 4.70 -4.40
C GLY A 55 -15.92 6.19 -4.64
N ARG A 56 -14.97 7.07 -4.31
CA ARG A 56 -15.10 8.51 -4.54
C ARG A 56 -15.28 8.85 -6.03
N MET A 57 -14.55 8.16 -6.92
CA MET A 57 -14.72 8.37 -8.37
C MET A 57 -16.12 8.01 -8.83
N THR A 58 -16.71 6.94 -8.32
CA THR A 58 -18.08 6.52 -8.56
C THR A 58 -19.07 7.56 -8.04
N ASP A 59 -18.90 8.03 -6.81
CA ASP A 59 -19.78 9.04 -6.21
C ASP A 59 -19.78 10.35 -6.98
N VAL A 60 -18.60 10.81 -7.42
CA VAL A 60 -18.48 12.01 -8.26
C VAL A 60 -19.21 11.84 -9.60
N ARG A 61 -19.19 10.64 -10.20
CA ARG A 61 -19.94 10.35 -11.45
C ARG A 61 -21.44 10.32 -11.21
N LEU A 62 -21.88 9.65 -10.15
CA LEU A 62 -23.30 9.57 -9.79
C LEU A 62 -23.90 10.93 -9.44
N ALA A 63 -23.14 11.81 -8.79
CA ALA A 63 -23.57 13.17 -8.47
C ALA A 63 -23.79 14.08 -9.70
N ARG A 64 -23.27 13.69 -10.86
CA ARG A 64 -23.46 14.41 -12.12
C ARG A 64 -24.71 13.98 -12.90
N LEU A 65 -25.38 12.91 -12.46
CA LEU A 65 -26.63 12.47 -13.08
C LEU A 65 -27.74 13.50 -12.84
N PRO A 66 -28.67 13.65 -13.78
CA PRO A 66 -29.84 14.51 -13.57
C PRO A 66 -30.62 14.14 -12.31
N ALA A 67 -31.16 15.13 -11.61
CA ALA A 67 -31.88 14.90 -10.36
C ALA A 67 -33.19 14.13 -10.57
N ASP A 68 -33.78 14.25 -11.73
CA ASP A 68 -35.06 13.67 -12.17
C ASP A 68 -34.93 12.31 -12.86
N ILE A 69 -33.73 11.76 -12.96
CA ILE A 69 -33.49 10.43 -13.54
C ILE A 69 -34.29 9.35 -12.80
N SER A 70 -34.93 8.46 -13.52
CA SER A 70 -35.69 7.35 -12.93
C SER A 70 -34.80 6.37 -12.17
N GLY A 71 -35.39 5.58 -11.24
CA GLY A 71 -34.65 4.56 -10.50
C GLY A 71 -33.97 3.53 -11.40
N GLY A 72 -34.63 3.10 -12.46
CA GLY A 72 -34.07 2.13 -13.43
C GLY A 72 -32.91 2.70 -14.24
N GLU A 73 -33.02 3.96 -14.71
CA GLU A 73 -31.93 4.64 -15.41
C GLU A 73 -30.73 4.89 -14.48
N ARG A 74 -30.98 5.23 -13.22
CA ARG A 74 -29.92 5.40 -12.21
C ARG A 74 -29.19 4.08 -11.94
N GLU A 75 -29.88 2.96 -11.90
CA GLU A 75 -29.26 1.64 -11.72
C GLU A 75 -28.44 1.25 -12.97
N GLY A 76 -28.96 1.52 -14.16
CA GLY A 76 -28.21 1.34 -15.40
C GLY A 76 -26.92 2.16 -15.41
N ALA A 77 -27.00 3.46 -15.04
CA ALA A 77 -25.82 4.33 -14.94
C ALA A 77 -24.81 3.84 -13.89
N ARG A 78 -25.26 3.27 -12.76
CA ARG A 78 -24.37 2.65 -11.76
C ARG A 78 -23.61 1.46 -12.34
N ALA A 79 -24.28 0.60 -13.09
CA ALA A 79 -23.67 -0.56 -13.73
C ALA A 79 -22.61 -0.13 -14.76
N GLU A 80 -22.89 0.88 -15.58
CA GLU A 80 -21.95 1.44 -16.55
C GLU A 80 -20.71 2.05 -15.84
N ILE A 81 -20.93 2.85 -14.79
CA ILE A 81 -19.85 3.45 -14.00
C ILE A 81 -19.00 2.36 -13.35
N ARG A 82 -19.61 1.31 -12.81
CA ARG A 82 -18.89 0.17 -12.24
C ARG A 82 -18.00 -0.50 -13.29
N THR A 83 -18.52 -0.76 -14.48
CA THR A 83 -17.72 -1.33 -15.57
C THR A 83 -16.55 -0.43 -15.94
N GLU A 84 -16.78 0.88 -16.08
CA GLU A 84 -15.70 1.85 -16.33
C GLU A 84 -14.62 1.80 -15.23
N MET A 85 -15.01 1.74 -13.97
CA MET A 85 -14.04 1.67 -12.87
C MET A 85 -13.26 0.36 -12.87
N GLN A 86 -13.90 -0.77 -13.17
CA GLN A 86 -13.23 -2.05 -13.36
C GLN A 86 -12.18 -1.98 -14.48
N GLU A 87 -12.52 -1.42 -15.62
CA GLU A 87 -11.58 -1.24 -16.74
C GLU A 87 -10.40 -0.34 -16.36
N ARG A 88 -10.64 0.72 -15.59
CA ARG A 88 -9.59 1.62 -15.10
C ARG A 88 -8.61 0.89 -14.17
N VAL A 89 -9.11 0.10 -13.22
CA VAL A 89 -8.29 -0.69 -12.31
C VAL A 89 -7.51 -1.75 -13.09
N ARG A 90 -8.15 -2.47 -14.02
CA ARG A 90 -7.47 -3.44 -14.90
C ARG A 90 -6.35 -2.78 -15.70
N SER A 91 -6.66 -1.67 -16.37
CA SER A 91 -5.65 -0.93 -17.15
C SER A 91 -4.49 -0.45 -16.29
N PHE A 92 -4.73 -0.19 -15.01
CA PHE A 92 -3.70 0.22 -14.07
C PHE A 92 -2.84 -0.97 -13.61
N ASN A 93 -3.48 -2.10 -13.28
CA ASN A 93 -2.80 -3.35 -12.97
C ASN A 93 -1.95 -3.85 -14.15
N ASP A 94 -2.47 -3.76 -15.37
CA ASP A 94 -1.75 -4.11 -16.60
C ASP A 94 -0.48 -3.28 -16.77
N TRP A 95 -0.63 -1.96 -16.58
CA TRP A 95 0.47 -1.03 -16.70
C TRP A 95 1.59 -1.29 -15.68
N ILE A 96 1.24 -1.54 -14.41
CA ILE A 96 2.28 -1.79 -13.41
C ILE A 96 3.01 -3.11 -13.64
N CYS A 97 2.31 -4.15 -14.09
CA CYS A 97 2.92 -5.41 -14.50
C CYS A 97 3.82 -5.24 -15.76
N ALA A 98 3.41 -4.39 -16.71
CA ALA A 98 4.25 -4.06 -17.86
C ALA A 98 5.54 -3.35 -17.46
N THR A 99 5.46 -2.41 -16.52
CA THR A 99 6.62 -1.68 -15.98
C THR A 99 7.66 -2.64 -15.37
N PHE A 100 7.21 -3.71 -14.69
CA PHE A 100 8.10 -4.75 -14.17
C PHE A 100 8.85 -5.51 -15.30
N ARG A 101 8.17 -5.81 -16.38
CA ARG A 101 8.83 -6.48 -17.54
C ARG A 101 9.91 -5.61 -18.17
N GLU A 102 9.76 -4.30 -18.11
CA GLU A 102 10.75 -3.34 -18.62
C GLU A 102 11.87 -3.08 -17.61
N ASN A 103 11.57 -3.14 -16.32
CA ASN A 103 12.52 -2.92 -15.24
C ASN A 103 12.22 -3.82 -14.04
N ALA A 104 12.90 -4.96 -13.94
CA ALA A 104 12.72 -5.96 -12.87
C ALA A 104 13.02 -5.44 -11.45
N ARG A 105 13.56 -4.23 -11.31
CA ARG A 105 13.73 -3.57 -10.01
C ARG A 105 12.42 -2.97 -9.46
N ILE A 106 11.36 -2.91 -10.28
CA ILE A 106 10.04 -2.39 -9.92
C ILE A 106 9.11 -3.58 -9.74
N ILE A 107 8.83 -3.95 -8.50
CA ILE A 107 8.06 -5.13 -8.14
C ILE A 107 6.57 -4.76 -8.07
N PRO A 108 5.68 -5.32 -8.92
CA PRO A 108 4.30 -4.92 -9.01
C PRO A 108 3.43 -5.59 -7.93
N PHE A 109 2.83 -4.78 -7.08
CA PHE A 109 1.71 -5.19 -6.24
C PHE A 109 0.43 -4.58 -6.80
N VAL A 110 -0.45 -5.42 -7.32
CA VAL A 110 -1.66 -5.02 -8.03
C VAL A 110 -2.81 -4.70 -7.07
N MET A 111 -3.63 -3.72 -7.43
CA MET A 111 -4.77 -3.32 -6.62
C MET A 111 -5.87 -4.38 -6.67
N MET A 112 -6.40 -4.76 -5.50
CA MET A 112 -7.57 -5.63 -5.35
C MET A 112 -8.66 -4.89 -4.58
N ASP A 113 -9.85 -4.73 -5.22
CA ASP A 113 -11.01 -4.01 -4.68
C ASP A 113 -12.24 -4.93 -4.69
N PRO A 114 -12.63 -5.51 -3.54
CA PRO A 114 -13.75 -6.44 -3.45
C PRO A 114 -15.11 -5.77 -3.70
N VAL A 115 -15.24 -4.49 -3.34
CA VAL A 115 -16.49 -3.73 -3.57
C VAL A 115 -16.73 -3.53 -5.06
N LEU A 116 -15.66 -3.30 -5.81
CA LEU A 116 -15.74 -3.08 -7.26
C LEU A 116 -15.94 -4.37 -8.05
N PHE A 117 -15.12 -5.40 -7.77
CA PHE A 117 -15.10 -6.64 -8.55
C PHE A 117 -16.07 -7.70 -8.03
N GLY A 118 -16.42 -7.70 -6.74
CA GLY A 118 -17.23 -8.72 -6.13
C GLY A 118 -16.65 -10.13 -6.33
N PRO A 119 -17.48 -11.14 -6.66
CA PRO A 119 -17.01 -12.52 -6.86
C PRO A 119 -15.97 -12.70 -7.98
N GLY A 120 -15.88 -11.76 -8.94
CA GLY A 120 -14.88 -11.77 -10.02
C GLY A 120 -13.46 -11.32 -9.59
N LEU A 121 -13.25 -11.02 -8.31
CA LEU A 121 -11.96 -10.53 -7.83
C LEU A 121 -10.84 -11.58 -7.93
N ALA A 122 -11.16 -12.85 -7.68
CA ALA A 122 -10.20 -13.94 -7.81
C ALA A 122 -9.73 -14.14 -9.26
N ASP A 123 -10.64 -14.01 -10.23
CA ASP A 123 -10.30 -14.08 -11.65
C ASP A 123 -9.40 -12.91 -12.07
N GLU A 124 -9.63 -11.72 -11.53
CA GLU A 124 -8.77 -10.56 -11.75
C GLU A 124 -7.36 -10.79 -11.18
N LEU A 125 -7.24 -11.38 -9.98
CA LEU A 125 -5.94 -11.74 -9.43
C LEU A 125 -5.21 -12.74 -10.33
N GLU A 126 -5.88 -13.82 -10.76
CA GLU A 126 -5.25 -14.82 -11.60
C GLU A 126 -4.77 -14.22 -12.93
N ARG A 127 -5.56 -13.34 -13.53
CA ARG A 127 -5.16 -12.57 -14.71
C ARG A 127 -3.90 -11.73 -14.44
N CYS A 128 -3.81 -11.07 -13.30
CA CYS A 128 -2.64 -10.28 -12.90
C CYS A 128 -1.40 -11.16 -12.65
N ILE A 129 -1.56 -12.34 -12.04
CA ILE A 129 -0.46 -13.30 -11.84
C ILE A 129 0.12 -13.71 -13.19
N GLN A 130 -0.71 -14.03 -14.18
CA GLN A 130 -0.27 -14.37 -15.53
C GLN A 130 0.49 -13.21 -16.20
N MET A 131 0.23 -11.98 -15.82
CA MET A 131 0.96 -10.80 -16.31
C MET A 131 2.25 -10.49 -15.52
N GLY A 132 2.51 -11.20 -14.42
CA GLY A 132 3.73 -11.05 -13.64
C GLY A 132 3.56 -10.28 -12.33
N ALA A 133 2.33 -10.16 -11.80
CA ALA A 133 2.11 -9.61 -10.46
C ALA A 133 2.88 -10.40 -9.40
N GLN A 134 3.55 -9.71 -8.49
CA GLN A 134 4.36 -10.28 -7.41
C GLN A 134 3.69 -10.12 -6.03
N GLY A 135 2.55 -9.45 -5.98
CA GLY A 135 1.76 -9.26 -4.78
C GLY A 135 0.51 -8.42 -5.04
N VAL A 136 -0.24 -8.19 -3.97
CA VAL A 136 -1.47 -7.40 -4.02
C VAL A 136 -1.42 -6.23 -3.03
N LYS A 137 -2.02 -5.13 -3.42
CA LYS A 137 -2.31 -3.97 -2.57
C LYS A 137 -3.79 -3.95 -2.24
N ILE A 138 -4.11 -3.85 -0.95
CA ILE A 138 -5.47 -3.72 -0.42
C ILE A 138 -5.56 -2.42 0.38
N HIS A 139 -6.68 -1.73 0.28
CA HIS A 139 -6.93 -0.50 1.02
C HIS A 139 -8.35 -0.47 1.59
N PRO A 140 -8.59 -1.11 2.73
CA PRO A 140 -9.93 -1.27 3.29
C PRO A 140 -10.68 0.05 3.45
N SER A 141 -10.02 1.07 4.01
CA SER A 141 -10.66 2.36 4.29
C SER A 141 -11.01 3.18 3.05
N ILE A 142 -10.25 3.08 1.94
CA ILE A 142 -10.60 3.77 0.69
C ILE A 142 -11.70 3.01 -0.05
N CYS A 143 -11.61 1.68 -0.10
CA CYS A 143 -12.58 0.85 -0.81
C CYS A 143 -13.86 0.59 -0.02
N GLY A 144 -13.87 0.80 1.30
CA GLY A 144 -15.06 0.67 2.15
C GLY A 144 -15.46 -0.79 2.41
N HIS A 145 -14.51 -1.64 2.83
CA HIS A 145 -14.77 -3.05 3.12
C HIS A 145 -13.99 -3.53 4.34
N MET A 146 -14.47 -4.57 4.99
CA MET A 146 -13.72 -5.28 6.03
C MET A 146 -12.61 -6.14 5.40
N PRO A 147 -11.48 -6.37 6.12
CA PRO A 147 -10.41 -7.25 5.65
C PRO A 147 -10.86 -8.69 5.33
N ASP A 148 -11.82 -9.20 6.06
CA ASP A 148 -12.40 -10.55 5.91
C ASP A 148 -13.61 -10.61 4.97
N ASP A 149 -13.75 -9.63 4.07
CA ASP A 149 -14.77 -9.66 3.01
C ASP A 149 -14.72 -10.99 2.25
N PRO A 150 -15.85 -11.68 2.08
CA PRO A 150 -15.89 -13.00 1.42
C PRO A 150 -15.24 -13.02 0.02
N CYS A 151 -15.25 -11.91 -0.71
CA CYS A 151 -14.61 -11.83 -2.02
C CYS A 151 -13.07 -11.77 -1.94
N LEU A 152 -12.52 -11.39 -0.79
CA LEU A 152 -11.06 -11.37 -0.56
C LEU A 152 -10.51 -12.72 -0.09
N MET A 153 -11.32 -13.59 0.50
CA MET A 153 -10.82 -14.86 1.03
C MET A 153 -10.14 -15.74 -0.04
N PRO A 154 -10.71 -15.91 -1.26
CA PRO A 154 -10.02 -16.61 -2.35
C PRO A 154 -8.74 -15.89 -2.82
N VAL A 155 -8.68 -14.57 -2.71
CA VAL A 155 -7.47 -13.79 -3.05
C VAL A 155 -6.34 -14.11 -2.07
N TYR A 156 -6.62 -14.15 -0.76
CA TYR A 156 -5.61 -14.51 0.25
C TYR A 156 -5.13 -15.96 0.10
N GLU A 157 -6.06 -16.89 -0.11
CA GLU A 157 -5.73 -18.29 -0.36
C GLU A 157 -4.77 -18.41 -1.55
N ARG A 158 -5.09 -17.76 -2.66
CA ARG A 158 -4.28 -17.78 -3.86
C ARG A 158 -2.92 -17.09 -3.68
N CYS A 159 -2.88 -15.99 -2.94
CA CYS A 159 -1.61 -15.33 -2.58
C CYS A 159 -0.72 -16.25 -1.73
N GLN A 160 -1.30 -16.91 -0.72
CA GLN A 160 -0.60 -17.88 0.12
C GLN A 160 -0.02 -19.03 -0.69
N GLU A 161 -0.80 -19.65 -1.57
CA GLU A 161 -0.38 -20.75 -2.45
C GLU A 161 0.75 -20.34 -3.40
N ALA A 162 0.65 -19.16 -3.98
CA ALA A 162 1.64 -18.65 -4.93
C ALA A 162 2.86 -17.97 -4.26
N GLY A 163 2.86 -17.85 -2.94
CA GLY A 163 3.90 -17.14 -2.20
C GLY A 163 3.97 -15.64 -2.44
N LEU A 164 2.86 -15.04 -2.90
CA LEU A 164 2.74 -13.61 -3.18
C LEU A 164 2.59 -12.80 -1.89
N GLY A 165 3.14 -11.58 -1.88
CA GLY A 165 2.95 -10.65 -0.77
C GLY A 165 1.59 -9.97 -0.81
N VAL A 166 1.00 -9.74 0.36
CA VAL A 166 -0.17 -8.86 0.53
C VAL A 166 0.27 -7.65 1.34
N LEU A 167 0.11 -6.46 0.80
CA LEU A 167 0.35 -5.20 1.51
C LEU A 167 -0.98 -4.46 1.67
N SER A 168 -1.37 -4.21 2.91
CA SER A 168 -2.59 -3.46 3.19
C SER A 168 -2.31 -2.15 3.89
N ASP A 169 -3.08 -1.13 3.51
CA ASP A 169 -3.24 0.03 4.38
C ASP A 169 -3.82 -0.41 5.71
N THR A 170 -3.18 0.01 6.80
CA THR A 170 -3.60 -0.30 8.17
C THR A 170 -3.46 0.93 9.04
N GLY A 171 -4.49 1.20 9.85
CA GLY A 171 -4.49 2.36 10.72
C GLY A 171 -5.87 2.92 10.97
N THR A 172 -5.91 4.20 11.29
CA THR A 172 -7.09 4.93 11.76
C THR A 172 -7.75 5.80 10.70
N LEU A 173 -7.50 5.53 9.42
CA LEU A 173 -8.17 6.27 8.34
C LEU A 173 -9.67 6.00 8.37
N VAL A 174 -10.45 7.08 8.48
CA VAL A 174 -11.91 7.03 8.48
C VAL A 174 -12.43 7.11 7.05
N ASN A 175 -13.23 6.13 6.66
CA ASN A 175 -13.96 6.13 5.40
C ASN A 175 -15.08 7.21 5.43
N PRO A 176 -15.54 7.73 4.29
CA PRO A 176 -16.67 8.68 4.23
C PRO A 176 -17.96 8.24 4.93
N ASP A 177 -18.17 6.94 5.13
CA ASP A 177 -19.30 6.39 5.92
C ASP A 177 -19.09 6.44 7.44
N GLY A 178 -17.93 6.95 7.89
CA GLY A 178 -17.58 7.08 9.31
C GLY A 178 -16.90 5.85 9.92
N GLN A 179 -16.65 4.79 9.15
CA GLN A 179 -16.02 3.57 9.63
C GLN A 179 -14.49 3.58 9.45
N MET A 180 -13.80 2.88 10.35
CA MET A 180 -12.35 2.62 10.28
C MET A 180 -12.12 1.16 9.87
N TYR A 181 -12.14 0.87 8.59
CA TYR A 181 -12.00 -0.50 8.08
C TYR A 181 -10.58 -1.08 8.25
N GLY A 182 -9.55 -0.23 8.27
CA GLY A 182 -8.14 -0.63 8.31
C GLY A 182 -7.55 -0.88 9.70
N LEU A 183 -8.37 -1.01 10.76
CA LEU A 183 -7.83 -1.25 12.09
C LEU A 183 -7.03 -2.57 12.16
N PRO A 184 -5.88 -2.60 12.86
CA PRO A 184 -5.04 -3.80 12.94
C PRO A 184 -5.79 -5.05 13.40
N LEU A 185 -6.66 -4.94 14.38
CA LEU A 185 -7.42 -6.08 14.93
C LEU A 185 -8.44 -6.67 13.94
N HIS A 186 -8.87 -5.92 12.92
CA HIS A 186 -9.75 -6.45 11.87
C HIS A 186 -9.06 -7.51 10.99
N TRP A 187 -7.72 -7.60 11.04
CA TRP A 187 -6.93 -8.57 10.29
C TRP A 187 -6.76 -9.93 10.98
N VAL A 188 -7.15 -10.05 12.26
CA VAL A 188 -7.03 -11.30 13.02
C VAL A 188 -7.71 -12.49 12.32
N PRO A 189 -8.95 -12.38 11.81
CA PRO A 189 -9.58 -13.48 11.09
C PRO A 189 -8.79 -13.95 9.86
N VAL A 190 -8.24 -13.00 9.09
CA VAL A 190 -7.44 -13.30 7.89
C VAL A 190 -6.12 -13.96 8.26
N LEU A 191 -5.36 -13.37 9.18
CA LEU A 191 -4.07 -13.90 9.62
C LEU A 191 -4.19 -15.30 10.25
N SER A 192 -5.27 -15.55 10.98
CA SER A 192 -5.56 -16.85 11.57
C SER A 192 -5.94 -17.89 10.51
N SER A 193 -6.68 -17.49 9.46
CA SER A 193 -7.13 -18.40 8.40
C SER A 193 -6.01 -18.75 7.41
N PHE A 194 -5.02 -17.88 7.26
CA PHE A 194 -3.93 -18.02 6.28
C PHE A 194 -2.55 -17.93 6.94
N PRO A 195 -2.12 -18.96 7.68
CA PRO A 195 -0.91 -18.90 8.51
C PRO A 195 0.41 -18.84 7.73
N SER A 196 0.40 -19.09 6.43
CA SER A 196 1.57 -18.95 5.54
C SER A 196 1.47 -17.76 4.59
N LEU A 197 0.45 -16.91 4.73
CA LEU A 197 0.28 -15.71 3.93
C LEU A 197 1.39 -14.70 4.28
N LYS A 198 2.10 -14.20 3.29
CA LYS A 198 3.06 -13.12 3.47
C LYS A 198 2.32 -11.78 3.56
N PHE A 199 2.09 -11.27 4.76
CA PHE A 199 1.27 -10.09 4.98
C PHE A 199 2.05 -8.91 5.55
N ILE A 200 1.88 -7.71 4.97
CA ILE A 200 2.49 -6.46 5.41
C ILE A 200 1.39 -5.50 5.89
N MET A 201 1.45 -5.12 7.16
CA MET A 201 0.68 -3.98 7.68
C MET A 201 1.44 -2.70 7.41
N ALA A 202 0.88 -1.83 6.56
CA ALA A 202 1.50 -0.57 6.20
C ALA A 202 1.50 0.44 7.34
N HIS A 203 2.41 1.43 7.24
CA HIS A 203 2.46 2.62 8.09
C HIS A 203 2.73 2.32 9.58
N LEU A 204 3.34 1.17 9.90
CA LEU A 204 3.46 0.71 11.28
C LEU A 204 2.10 0.78 12.03
N CYS A 205 0.99 0.58 11.33
CA CYS A 205 -0.38 0.71 11.84
C CYS A 205 -0.71 2.10 12.44
N ASP A 206 -0.15 3.16 11.92
CA ASP A 206 -0.30 4.53 12.43
C ASP A 206 0.04 4.64 13.94
N SER A 207 -0.89 5.18 14.76
CA SER A 207 -0.71 5.39 16.19
C SER A 207 -1.19 4.25 17.10
N ILE A 208 -1.71 3.14 16.54
CA ILE A 208 -2.22 2.00 17.33
C ILE A 208 -1.07 1.05 17.66
N TRP A 209 -0.49 1.21 18.84
CA TRP A 209 0.82 0.64 19.17
C TRP A 209 0.79 -0.71 19.87
N ASP A 210 -0.10 -0.85 20.84
CA ASP A 210 -0.16 -2.05 21.65
C ASP A 210 -0.69 -3.21 20.81
N ASP A 211 -1.72 -3.00 20.02
CA ASP A 211 -2.29 -4.00 19.13
C ASP A 211 -1.24 -4.60 18.18
N ARG A 212 -0.36 -3.76 17.57
CA ARG A 212 0.66 -4.25 16.64
C ARG A 212 1.71 -5.15 17.32
N ILE A 213 2.06 -4.87 18.57
CA ILE A 213 3.01 -5.69 19.31
C ILE A 213 2.42 -7.05 19.62
N ASP A 214 1.16 -7.10 20.02
CA ASP A 214 0.49 -8.36 20.33
C ASP A 214 0.23 -9.17 19.05
N LEU A 215 -0.22 -8.52 17.97
CA LEU A 215 -0.35 -9.18 16.66
C LEU A 215 0.99 -9.70 16.13
N ALA A 216 2.09 -8.94 16.27
CA ALA A 216 3.42 -9.39 15.85
C ALA A 216 3.90 -10.64 16.60
N ARG A 217 3.51 -10.79 17.88
CA ARG A 217 3.81 -11.98 18.68
C ARG A 217 2.96 -13.18 18.30
N GLU A 218 1.67 -12.95 18.07
CA GLU A 218 0.71 -14.00 17.72
C GLU A 218 0.95 -14.52 16.30
N PHE A 219 1.16 -13.61 15.35
CA PHE A 219 1.29 -13.93 13.92
C PHE A 219 2.73 -13.78 13.40
N LYS A 220 3.71 -14.19 14.21
CA LYS A 220 5.15 -14.05 13.91
C LYS A 220 5.59 -14.72 12.60
N GLU A 221 4.85 -15.68 12.08
CA GLU A 221 5.24 -16.42 10.88
C GLU A 221 4.74 -15.76 9.58
N ASN A 222 3.66 -14.98 9.67
CA ASN A 222 2.96 -14.44 8.49
C ASN A 222 2.73 -12.93 8.50
N LEU A 223 3.21 -12.18 9.53
CA LEU A 223 3.00 -10.75 9.65
C LEU A 223 4.31 -9.96 9.64
N TRP A 224 4.36 -8.96 8.78
CA TRP A 224 5.40 -7.91 8.68
C TRP A 224 4.80 -6.51 8.74
N PHE A 225 5.66 -5.51 8.89
CA PHE A 225 5.28 -4.10 8.94
C PHE A 225 6.18 -3.29 8.03
N ASP A 226 5.66 -2.20 7.44
CA ASP A 226 6.51 -1.22 6.78
C ASP A 226 6.58 0.10 7.55
N THR A 227 7.64 0.87 7.28
CA THR A 227 7.87 2.18 7.90
C THR A 227 7.24 3.32 7.11
N ALA A 228 6.49 3.04 6.05
CA ALA A 228 5.96 4.01 5.11
C ALA A 228 5.17 5.13 5.80
N GLY A 229 5.73 6.33 5.87
CA GLY A 229 5.11 7.47 6.55
C GLY A 229 4.81 7.28 8.05
N GLY A 230 5.22 6.14 8.63
CA GLY A 230 4.90 5.77 10.00
C GLY A 230 5.88 6.29 11.07
N LEU A 231 7.00 6.93 10.67
CA LEU A 231 7.95 7.56 11.60
C LEU A 231 7.84 9.08 11.56
N LEU A 232 7.77 9.68 12.74
CA LEU A 232 7.65 11.12 12.96
C LEU A 232 8.87 11.64 13.71
N ASP A 233 9.35 12.82 13.31
CA ASP A 233 10.35 13.56 14.07
C ASP A 233 9.78 13.94 15.45
N ASP A 234 10.57 13.79 16.52
CA ASP A 234 10.19 14.12 17.89
C ASP A 234 9.84 15.62 18.09
N ASN A 235 10.26 16.49 17.18
CA ASN A 235 9.92 17.90 17.17
C ASN A 235 8.58 18.22 16.47
N HIS A 236 7.91 17.22 15.90
CA HIS A 236 6.62 17.42 15.24
C HIS A 236 5.47 17.57 16.27
N PRO A 237 4.57 18.53 16.09
CA PRO A 237 3.46 18.69 17.02
C PRO A 237 2.54 17.46 16.99
N PRO A 238 2.18 16.88 18.13
CA PRO A 238 1.45 15.60 18.22
C PRO A 238 0.01 15.65 17.68
N ALA A 239 -0.52 16.85 17.40
CA ALA A 239 -1.95 17.02 17.12
C ALA A 239 -2.40 16.66 15.69
N ILE A 240 -1.49 16.39 14.74
CA ILE A 240 -1.83 16.25 13.31
C ILE A 240 -1.32 14.94 12.71
N HIS A 241 -0.49 14.17 13.41
CA HIS A 241 0.28 13.10 12.79
C HIS A 241 -0.08 11.71 13.30
N ARG A 242 -0.46 10.87 12.34
CA ARG A 242 -0.58 9.42 12.50
C ARG A 242 0.81 8.83 12.33
N GLY A 243 1.41 8.30 13.39
CA GLY A 243 2.72 7.68 13.30
C GLY A 243 3.42 7.57 14.66
N MET A 244 4.58 6.95 14.64
CA MET A 244 5.42 6.68 15.81
C MET A 244 6.57 7.69 15.88
N MET A 245 6.81 8.27 17.06
CA MET A 245 7.96 9.14 17.29
C MET A 245 9.28 8.37 17.15
N THR A 246 10.28 8.97 16.52
CA THR A 246 11.58 8.32 16.29
C THR A 246 12.27 7.90 17.58
N SER A 247 12.09 8.64 18.68
CA SER A 247 12.61 8.24 20.01
C SER A 247 12.01 6.95 20.56
N GLN A 248 10.80 6.60 20.17
CA GLN A 248 10.07 5.42 20.63
C GLN A 248 10.33 4.19 19.75
N ALA A 249 10.64 4.41 18.48
CA ALA A 249 10.77 3.38 17.46
C ALA A 249 11.73 2.22 17.87
N PRO A 250 12.93 2.45 18.38
CA PRO A 250 13.84 1.36 18.71
C PRO A 250 13.27 0.38 19.73
N ARG A 251 12.58 0.89 20.75
CA ARG A 251 11.93 0.05 21.77
C ARG A 251 10.79 -0.77 21.20
N VAL A 252 9.97 -0.17 20.35
CA VAL A 252 8.81 -0.82 19.74
C VAL A 252 9.28 -1.86 18.71
N PHE A 253 10.26 -1.51 17.87
CA PHE A 253 10.82 -2.42 16.86
C PHE A 253 11.38 -3.70 17.47
N ARG A 254 12.11 -3.59 18.61
CA ARG A 254 12.61 -4.78 19.33
C ARG A 254 11.49 -5.61 19.98
N LYS A 255 10.34 -4.99 20.31
CA LYS A 255 9.19 -5.73 20.84
C LYS A 255 8.39 -6.46 19.74
N ILE A 256 8.33 -5.89 18.55
CA ILE A 256 7.74 -6.49 17.36
C ILE A 256 8.63 -7.62 16.83
N GLY A 257 9.94 -7.45 16.89
CA GLY A 257 10.96 -8.19 16.17
C GLY A 257 11.46 -7.38 14.98
N VAL A 258 12.72 -6.93 15.03
CA VAL A 258 13.30 -6.06 13.98
C VAL A 258 13.27 -6.75 12.61
N GLU A 259 13.38 -8.07 12.58
CA GLU A 259 13.29 -8.91 11.37
C GLU A 259 11.91 -8.86 10.69
N ARG A 260 10.90 -8.25 11.33
CA ARG A 260 9.53 -8.07 10.79
C ARG A 260 9.28 -6.69 10.24
N ILE A 261 10.26 -5.81 10.28
CA ILE A 261 10.10 -4.42 9.86
C ILE A 261 10.87 -4.19 8.57
N MET A 262 10.20 -3.64 7.59
CA MET A 262 10.76 -3.32 6.27
C MET A 262 10.70 -1.83 6.01
N PHE A 263 11.69 -1.32 5.30
CA PHE A 263 11.75 0.06 4.89
C PHE A 263 10.74 0.35 3.78
N GLY A 264 9.82 1.26 4.05
CA GLY A 264 8.87 1.83 3.10
C GLY A 264 8.78 3.34 3.29
N THR A 265 8.44 4.09 2.23
CA THR A 265 8.38 5.56 2.29
C THR A 265 6.99 6.13 2.07
N ASP A 266 6.09 5.44 1.36
CA ASP A 266 4.82 5.96 0.85
C ASP A 266 5.01 7.14 -0.11
N ALA A 267 6.18 7.21 -0.73
CA ALA A 267 6.50 8.29 -1.67
C ALA A 267 5.79 8.08 -3.02
N PRO A 268 5.37 9.15 -3.66
CA PRO A 268 5.41 10.55 -3.28
C PRO A 268 4.19 11.01 -2.47
N GLY A 269 3.36 10.08 -1.97
CA GLY A 269 2.05 10.35 -1.36
C GLY A 269 2.10 11.11 -0.04
N ARG A 270 3.05 10.79 0.83
CA ARG A 270 3.22 11.47 2.12
C ARG A 270 4.31 12.54 2.08
N GLY A 271 4.04 13.59 1.32
CA GLY A 271 4.86 14.81 1.32
C GLY A 271 6.12 14.74 0.46
N ASP A 272 6.89 15.81 0.52
CA ASP A 272 8.02 16.11 -0.35
C ASP A 272 9.33 15.50 0.15
N VAL A 273 9.26 14.28 0.73
CA VAL A 273 10.42 13.70 1.39
C VAL A 273 11.16 12.79 0.41
N ASP A 274 12.43 13.10 0.20
CA ASP A 274 13.34 12.21 -0.54
C ASP A 274 13.51 10.88 0.22
N ILE A 275 13.59 9.78 -0.52
CA ILE A 275 13.79 8.44 0.06
C ILE A 275 15.04 8.38 0.95
N ARG A 276 16.07 9.20 0.65
CA ARG A 276 17.28 9.31 1.49
C ARG A 276 16.99 9.90 2.86
N ASP A 277 16.08 10.87 2.95
CA ASP A 277 15.73 11.48 4.23
C ASP A 277 14.98 10.47 5.12
N ARG A 278 14.13 9.64 4.52
CA ARG A 278 13.48 8.53 5.24
C ARG A 278 14.48 7.46 5.67
N ALA A 279 15.43 7.12 4.81
CA ALA A 279 16.50 6.18 5.17
C ALA A 279 17.40 6.78 6.27
N ALA A 280 17.67 8.08 6.24
CA ALA A 280 18.40 8.79 7.29
C ALA A 280 17.67 8.73 8.64
N GLN A 281 16.34 8.79 8.67
CA GLN A 281 15.56 8.57 9.91
C GLN A 281 15.86 7.19 10.52
N ILE A 282 15.89 6.13 9.69
CA ILE A 282 16.22 4.77 10.18
C ILE A 282 17.67 4.71 10.68
N THR A 283 18.62 5.30 9.93
CA THR A 283 20.04 5.28 10.33
C THR A 283 20.32 6.07 11.60
N ALA A 284 19.50 7.08 11.91
CA ALA A 284 19.60 7.87 13.14
C ALA A 284 19.01 7.19 14.38
N LEU A 285 18.23 6.12 14.23
CA LEU A 285 17.64 5.40 15.35
C LEU A 285 18.73 4.76 16.25
N SER A 286 18.45 4.66 17.55
CA SER A 286 19.30 3.94 18.53
C SER A 286 19.18 2.42 18.38
N LEU A 287 19.49 1.94 17.18
CA LEU A 287 19.57 0.54 16.78
C LEU A 287 21.02 0.18 16.44
N SER A 288 21.39 -1.11 16.50
CA SER A 288 22.67 -1.57 15.97
C SER A 288 22.73 -1.43 14.45
N ASP A 289 23.92 -1.42 13.87
CA ASP A 289 24.09 -1.35 12.41
C ASP A 289 23.47 -2.57 11.73
N ASP A 290 23.51 -3.74 12.37
CA ASP A 290 22.85 -4.95 11.90
C ASP A 290 21.31 -4.82 11.89
N GLU A 291 20.70 -4.27 12.95
CA GLU A 291 19.26 -3.99 13.01
C GLU A 291 18.84 -2.98 11.94
N LYS A 292 19.65 -1.95 11.67
CA LYS A 292 19.39 -0.96 10.62
C LYS A 292 19.44 -1.59 9.22
N GLU A 293 20.46 -2.43 8.97
CA GLU A 293 20.58 -3.16 7.69
C GLU A 293 19.42 -4.13 7.47
N MET A 294 18.95 -4.79 8.52
CA MET A 294 17.73 -5.61 8.45
C MET A 294 16.55 -4.79 7.92
N ILE A 295 16.26 -3.66 8.55
CA ILE A 295 15.12 -2.80 8.17
C ILE A 295 15.28 -2.24 6.77
N LEU A 296 16.45 -1.70 6.44
CA LEU A 296 16.70 -1.01 5.17
C LEU A 296 16.77 -1.94 3.97
N SER A 297 17.13 -3.23 4.17
CA SER A 297 17.43 -4.12 3.04
C SER A 297 17.06 -5.59 3.28
N ARG A 298 17.64 -6.26 4.29
CA ARG A 298 17.60 -7.73 4.38
C ARG A 298 16.20 -8.30 4.53
N ASN A 299 15.35 -7.68 5.34
CA ASN A 299 14.00 -8.16 5.60
C ASN A 299 13.14 -8.12 4.32
N ALA A 300 13.23 -7.02 3.57
CA ALA A 300 12.51 -6.89 2.31
C ALA A 300 13.01 -7.91 1.27
N ARG A 301 14.34 -8.12 1.16
CA ARG A 301 14.91 -9.12 0.26
C ARG A 301 14.42 -10.53 0.61
N GLN A 302 14.44 -10.90 1.88
CA GLN A 302 13.94 -12.20 2.35
C GLN A 302 12.44 -12.36 2.07
N PHE A 303 11.65 -11.33 2.35
CA PHE A 303 10.20 -11.34 2.10
C PHE A 303 9.88 -11.53 0.62
N LEU A 304 10.61 -10.85 -0.26
CA LEU A 304 10.40 -10.85 -1.71
C LEU A 304 11.11 -12.02 -2.42
N GLY A 305 12.01 -12.75 -1.76
CA GLY A 305 12.78 -13.83 -2.37
C GLY A 305 13.90 -13.34 -3.30
N LEU A 306 14.56 -12.20 -2.98
CA LEU A 306 15.61 -11.53 -3.77
C LEU A 306 17.02 -11.86 -3.30
#